data_e27cc5dc34e83a5c29ab0b7c9f13f8e4
#
_entry.id   e27cc5dc34e83a5c29ab0b7c9f13f8e4
#
_cell.length_a   1.000
_cell.length_b   1.000
_cell.length_c   1.000
_cell.angle_alpha   90.00
_cell.angle_beta   90.00
_cell.angle_gamma   90.00
#
_symmetry.space_group_name_H-M   'P 1'
#
loop_
_entity.id
_entity.type
_entity.pdbx_description
1 polymer ?
#
loop_
_entity_poly.entity_id
_entity_poly.type
_entity_poly.pdbx_seq_one_letter_code
_entity_poly.pdbx_strand_id
1 'polypeptide(L)'
;MSRSVDYFFSVVSPWAFIGHAAFMAVARRHGLTLRYHPVQLGGLFAETGGLPLPKRHPARQRYRMIELQRWRDARGLEFHLHPAHWPFDGALADRLVIAAVQAGHEVDALLPRLMSGVWQRQENIGDPAQLAGILAELGLPAELLEAAASESIGALYDANRARAVEADVFGSPAYVLDGEVFWGQDRIDLLDAALTKNRAPFTPAA
;
A
#
# COMPACT_ATOMS: atom_id res chain seq x y z
N MET A 1 8.20 -4.72 -24.71
CA MET A 1 7.57 -3.62 -23.95
C MET A 1 7.54 -4.00 -22.48
N SER A 2 7.86 -3.06 -21.59
CA SER A 2 7.75 -3.28 -20.14
C SER A 2 6.28 -3.51 -19.77
N ARG A 3 5.97 -4.56 -18.98
CA ARG A 3 4.61 -4.75 -18.44
C ARG A 3 4.40 -3.79 -17.28
N SER A 4 3.16 -3.37 -17.07
CA SER A 4 2.83 -2.49 -15.96
C SER A 4 1.95 -3.20 -14.94
N VAL A 5 2.13 -2.83 -13.65
CA VAL A 5 1.30 -3.31 -12.55
C VAL A 5 0.72 -2.11 -11.81
N ASP A 6 -0.58 -2.11 -11.60
CA ASP A 6 -1.23 -1.19 -10.68
C ASP A 6 -1.07 -1.71 -9.25
N TYR A 7 -0.43 -0.92 -8.39
CA TYR A 7 -0.20 -1.26 -7.00
C TYR A 7 -1.12 -0.42 -6.11
N PHE A 8 -2.16 -1.07 -5.57
CA PHE A 8 -3.12 -0.48 -4.64
C PHE A 8 -2.72 -0.78 -3.20
N PHE A 9 -2.58 0.26 -2.39
CA PHE A 9 -2.13 0.11 -1.01
C PHE A 9 -2.57 1.30 -0.14
N SER A 10 -2.38 1.16 1.18
CA SER A 10 -2.29 2.28 2.10
C SER A 10 -1.06 2.10 2.97
N VAL A 11 -0.35 3.18 3.27
CA VAL A 11 0.89 3.17 4.06
C VAL A 11 0.66 2.66 5.49
N VAL A 12 -0.59 2.73 6.00
CA VAL A 12 -0.96 2.21 7.32
C VAL A 12 -1.25 0.71 7.33
N SER A 13 -1.26 0.05 6.17
CA SER A 13 -1.53 -1.38 6.08
C SER A 13 -0.33 -2.22 6.50
N PRO A 14 -0.44 -3.08 7.53
CA PRO A 14 0.65 -3.99 7.89
C PRO A 14 0.96 -4.98 6.77
N TRP A 15 -0.04 -5.37 6.00
CA TRP A 15 0.14 -6.31 4.90
C TRP A 15 0.87 -5.68 3.72
N ALA A 16 0.64 -4.37 3.46
CA ALA A 16 1.42 -3.62 2.49
C ALA A 16 2.88 -3.50 2.95
N PHE A 17 3.12 -3.14 4.22
CA PHE A 17 4.46 -3.09 4.81
C PHE A 17 5.19 -4.44 4.68
N ILE A 18 4.56 -5.54 5.12
CA ILE A 18 5.16 -6.89 5.09
C ILE A 18 5.52 -7.33 3.67
N GLY A 19 4.67 -7.02 2.69
CA GLY A 19 4.85 -7.44 1.30
C GLY A 19 5.72 -6.52 0.45
N HIS A 20 5.93 -5.26 0.86
CA HIS A 20 6.51 -4.23 -0.01
C HIS A 20 7.87 -4.63 -0.58
N ALA A 21 8.81 -5.03 0.26
CA ALA A 21 10.16 -5.38 -0.19
C ALA A 21 10.16 -6.58 -1.16
N ALA A 22 9.33 -7.60 -0.89
CA ALA A 22 9.18 -8.76 -1.76
C ALA A 22 8.56 -8.38 -3.11
N PHE A 23 7.53 -7.53 -3.11
CA PHE A 23 6.93 -7.03 -4.33
C PHE A 23 7.92 -6.20 -5.17
N MET A 24 8.67 -5.29 -4.55
CA MET A 24 9.69 -4.50 -5.24
C MET A 24 10.81 -5.38 -5.84
N ALA A 25 11.15 -6.50 -5.19
CA ALA A 25 12.09 -7.47 -5.74
C ALA A 25 11.53 -8.15 -7.02
N VAL A 26 10.25 -8.52 -7.02
CA VAL A 26 9.56 -9.04 -8.21
C VAL A 26 9.51 -7.98 -9.31
N ALA A 27 9.13 -6.75 -8.97
CA ALA A 27 9.04 -5.65 -9.92
C ALA A 27 10.38 -5.39 -10.64
N ARG A 28 11.47 -5.33 -9.87
CA ARG A 28 12.83 -5.18 -10.45
C ARG A 28 13.23 -6.35 -11.32
N ARG A 29 12.99 -7.60 -10.87
CA ARG A 29 13.36 -8.82 -11.63
C ARG A 29 12.68 -8.88 -13.00
N HIS A 30 11.44 -8.42 -13.09
CA HIS A 30 10.66 -8.43 -14.33
C HIS A 30 10.69 -7.09 -15.10
N GLY A 31 11.41 -6.08 -14.61
CA GLY A 31 11.47 -4.76 -15.24
C GLY A 31 10.10 -4.11 -15.37
N LEU A 32 9.26 -4.21 -14.33
CA LEU A 32 7.89 -3.69 -14.36
C LEU A 32 7.86 -2.17 -14.26
N THR A 33 6.91 -1.57 -14.98
CA THR A 33 6.49 -0.20 -14.70
C THR A 33 5.41 -0.22 -13.62
N LEU A 34 5.64 0.46 -12.49
CA LEU A 34 4.69 0.50 -11.39
C LEU A 34 3.82 1.76 -11.45
N ARG A 35 2.51 1.58 -11.30
CA ARG A 35 1.56 2.68 -11.08
C ARG A 35 1.08 2.60 -9.64
N TYR A 36 1.46 3.59 -8.84
CA TYR A 36 1.16 3.64 -7.42
C TYR A 36 -0.22 4.25 -7.17
N HIS A 37 -1.09 3.51 -6.50
CA HIS A 37 -2.45 3.91 -6.18
C HIS A 37 -2.69 3.78 -4.66
N PRO A 38 -2.23 4.75 -3.85
CA PRO A 38 -2.68 4.83 -2.46
C PRO A 38 -4.20 4.92 -2.39
N VAL A 39 -4.84 4.18 -1.47
CA VAL A 39 -6.31 4.12 -1.34
C VAL A 39 -6.79 4.26 0.10
N GLN A 40 -7.89 4.97 0.29
CA GLN A 40 -8.55 5.08 1.57
C GLN A 40 -9.33 3.80 1.87
N LEU A 41 -8.79 2.98 2.78
CA LEU A 41 -9.34 1.64 3.05
C LEU A 41 -10.74 1.64 3.64
N GLY A 42 -11.11 2.66 4.43
CA GLY A 42 -12.44 2.76 5.03
C GLY A 42 -13.54 2.88 3.97
N GLY A 43 -13.37 3.77 3.00
CA GLY A 43 -14.27 3.94 1.87
C GLY A 43 -14.28 2.71 0.96
N LEU A 44 -13.10 2.17 0.63
CA LEU A 44 -12.99 0.97 -0.20
C LEU A 44 -13.75 -0.21 0.42
N PHE A 45 -13.63 -0.45 1.72
CA PHE A 45 -14.36 -1.51 2.42
C PHE A 45 -15.88 -1.29 2.38
N ALA A 46 -16.34 -0.03 2.52
CA ALA A 46 -17.77 0.27 2.47
C ALA A 46 -18.38 -0.05 1.11
N GLU A 47 -17.65 0.17 0.02
CA GLU A 47 -18.11 -0.07 -1.35
C GLU A 47 -17.97 -1.53 -1.79
N THR A 48 -17.00 -2.28 -1.24
CA THR A 48 -16.68 -3.64 -1.66
C THR A 48 -17.11 -4.74 -0.66
N GLY A 49 -17.88 -4.38 0.38
CA GLY A 49 -18.39 -5.34 1.37
C GLY A 49 -17.35 -5.76 2.43
N GLY A 50 -16.19 -5.08 2.50
CA GLY A 50 -15.21 -5.29 3.54
C GLY A 50 -15.64 -4.71 4.89
N LEU A 51 -15.00 -5.17 5.97
CA LEU A 51 -15.21 -4.62 7.30
C LEU A 51 -13.92 -4.02 7.87
N PRO A 52 -13.97 -2.78 8.39
CA PRO A 52 -12.90 -2.23 9.20
C PRO A 52 -12.56 -3.14 10.38
N LEU A 53 -11.30 -3.21 10.78
CA LEU A 53 -10.81 -4.15 11.79
C LEU A 53 -11.65 -4.19 13.08
N PRO A 54 -12.05 -3.06 13.70
CA PRO A 54 -12.86 -3.08 14.93
C PRO A 54 -14.25 -3.70 14.74
N LYS A 55 -14.78 -3.70 13.51
CA LYS A 55 -16.10 -4.27 13.19
C LYS A 55 -16.05 -5.76 12.81
N ARG A 56 -14.84 -6.33 12.68
CA ARG A 56 -14.69 -7.76 12.38
C ARG A 56 -14.99 -8.62 13.59
N HIS A 57 -15.49 -9.83 13.37
CA HIS A 57 -15.71 -10.79 14.43
C HIS A 57 -14.43 -11.00 15.27
N PRO A 58 -14.49 -11.13 16.62
CA PRO A 58 -13.30 -11.24 17.47
C PRO A 58 -12.33 -12.37 17.09
N ALA A 59 -12.85 -13.51 16.59
CA ALA A 59 -11.99 -14.59 16.10
C ALA A 59 -11.10 -14.13 14.93
N ARG A 60 -11.62 -13.30 14.01
CA ARG A 60 -10.85 -12.76 12.87
C ARG A 60 -9.81 -11.73 13.33
N GLN A 61 -10.12 -10.96 14.38
CA GLN A 61 -9.17 -10.02 14.97
C GLN A 61 -8.01 -10.78 15.64
N ARG A 62 -8.29 -11.84 16.42
CA ARG A 62 -7.26 -12.69 17.01
C ARG A 62 -6.42 -13.41 15.95
N TYR A 63 -7.05 -13.97 14.92
CA TYR A 63 -6.35 -14.63 13.83
C TYR A 63 -5.38 -13.68 13.09
N ARG A 64 -5.80 -12.42 12.86
CA ARG A 64 -4.91 -11.40 12.30
C ARG A 64 -3.62 -11.26 13.10
N MET A 65 -3.70 -11.29 14.44
CA MET A 65 -2.50 -11.17 15.29
C MET A 65 -1.57 -12.38 15.15
N ILE A 66 -2.12 -13.57 14.93
CA ILE A 66 -1.32 -14.77 14.63
C ILE A 66 -0.64 -14.64 13.27
N GLU A 67 -1.39 -14.21 12.25
CA GLU A 67 -0.84 -14.01 10.89
C GLU A 67 0.28 -12.97 10.85
N LEU A 68 0.14 -11.86 11.59
CA LEU A 68 1.21 -10.86 11.68
C LEU A 68 2.51 -11.47 12.23
N GLN A 69 2.42 -12.34 13.24
CA GLN A 69 3.58 -13.03 13.81
C GLN A 69 4.19 -14.04 12.82
N ARG A 70 3.35 -14.84 12.15
CA ARG A 70 3.79 -15.79 11.13
C ARG A 70 4.55 -15.10 10.00
N TRP A 71 3.99 -14.00 9.48
CA TRP A 71 4.60 -13.28 8.38
C TRP A 71 5.82 -12.47 8.81
N ARG A 72 5.86 -11.98 10.05
CA ARG A 72 7.06 -11.39 10.63
C ARG A 72 8.23 -12.39 10.61
N ASP A 73 7.99 -13.60 11.09
CA ASP A 73 8.96 -14.69 11.10
C ASP A 73 9.36 -15.10 9.67
N ALA A 74 8.38 -15.44 8.84
CA ALA A 74 8.59 -15.91 7.47
C ALA A 74 9.33 -14.92 6.55
N ARG A 75 9.18 -13.61 6.79
CA ARG A 75 9.87 -12.55 6.04
C ARG A 75 11.14 -12.04 6.71
N GLY A 76 11.49 -12.53 7.91
CA GLY A 76 12.63 -12.05 8.69
C GLY A 76 12.51 -10.57 9.05
N LEU A 77 11.30 -10.08 9.33
CA LEU A 77 11.04 -8.67 9.62
C LEU A 77 10.98 -8.43 11.12
N GLU A 78 11.53 -7.28 11.54
CA GLU A 78 11.34 -6.76 12.89
C GLU A 78 10.34 -5.61 12.85
N PHE A 79 9.18 -5.78 13.51
CA PHE A 79 8.16 -4.73 13.62
C PHE A 79 7.25 -4.92 14.84
N HIS A 80 6.60 -3.83 15.23
CA HIS A 80 5.70 -3.82 16.38
C HIS A 80 4.32 -4.33 16.00
N LEU A 81 3.81 -5.33 16.75
CA LEU A 81 2.45 -5.86 16.57
C LEU A 81 1.38 -4.85 16.98
N HIS A 82 1.73 -3.96 17.89
CA HIS A 82 0.89 -2.87 18.41
C HIS A 82 1.68 -1.57 18.35
N PRO A 83 1.76 -0.90 17.16
CA PRO A 83 2.48 0.36 17.05
C PRO A 83 1.84 1.44 17.95
N ALA A 84 2.67 2.33 18.50
CA ALA A 84 2.27 3.31 19.52
C ALA A 84 1.15 4.25 19.06
N HIS A 85 1.14 4.63 17.77
CA HIS A 85 0.19 5.60 17.22
C HIS A 85 -0.89 4.98 16.35
N TRP A 86 -0.88 3.65 16.16
CA TRP A 86 -1.88 2.97 15.35
C TRP A 86 -3.11 2.55 16.18
N PRO A 87 -4.36 2.71 15.73
CA PRO A 87 -4.78 3.25 14.44
C PRO A 87 -4.79 4.79 14.41
N PHE A 88 -4.51 5.36 13.25
CA PHE A 88 -4.57 6.80 13.00
C PHE A 88 -5.06 7.07 11.57
N ASP A 89 -5.39 8.30 11.25
CA ASP A 89 -5.72 8.70 9.89
C ASP A 89 -4.44 8.82 9.05
N GLY A 90 -4.23 7.90 8.14
CA GLY A 90 -3.08 7.88 7.23
C GLY A 90 -3.29 8.62 5.91
N ALA A 91 -4.42 9.31 5.74
CA ALA A 91 -4.78 9.91 4.46
C ALA A 91 -3.74 10.92 3.96
N LEU A 92 -3.18 11.75 4.85
CA LEU A 92 -2.14 12.72 4.46
C LEU A 92 -0.86 12.02 3.98
N ALA A 93 -0.44 10.94 4.63
CA ALA A 93 0.74 10.17 4.22
C ALA A 93 0.51 9.42 2.89
N ASP A 94 -0.68 8.83 2.67
CA ASP A 94 -1.07 8.25 1.38
C ASP A 94 -1.05 9.32 0.26
N ARG A 95 -1.62 10.51 0.53
CA ARG A 95 -1.64 11.64 -0.39
C ARG A 95 -0.25 12.21 -0.65
N LEU A 96 0.67 12.15 0.32
CA LEU A 96 2.06 12.55 0.12
C LEU A 96 2.76 11.68 -0.93
N VAL A 97 2.48 10.37 -0.97
CA VAL A 97 2.98 9.49 -2.03
C VAL A 97 2.42 9.91 -3.39
N ILE A 98 1.13 10.26 -3.47
CA ILE A 98 0.51 10.75 -4.72
C ILE A 98 1.18 12.06 -5.16
N ALA A 99 1.36 13.02 -4.24
CA ALA A 99 2.01 14.29 -4.54
C ALA A 99 3.44 14.11 -5.06
N ALA A 100 4.22 13.22 -4.45
CA ALA A 100 5.58 12.91 -4.91
C ALA A 100 5.58 12.32 -6.34
N VAL A 101 4.71 11.36 -6.62
CA VAL A 101 4.56 10.78 -7.96
C VAL A 101 4.14 11.84 -9.00
N GLN A 102 3.17 12.70 -8.66
CA GLN A 102 2.71 13.77 -9.57
C GLN A 102 3.79 14.82 -9.84
N ALA A 103 4.66 15.08 -8.88
CA ALA A 103 5.82 15.96 -9.03
C ALA A 103 7.02 15.31 -9.75
N GLY A 104 6.89 14.04 -10.14
CA GLY A 104 7.95 13.31 -10.86
C GLY A 104 9.08 12.77 -9.97
N HIS A 105 8.85 12.70 -8.65
CA HIS A 105 9.80 12.10 -7.73
C HIS A 105 9.65 10.58 -7.66
N GLU A 106 10.78 9.90 -7.57
CA GLU A 106 10.82 8.46 -7.25
C GLU A 106 10.36 8.24 -5.80
N VAL A 107 9.50 7.24 -5.61
CA VAL A 107 8.93 6.93 -4.28
C VAL A 107 9.56 5.70 -3.63
N ASP A 108 10.59 5.14 -4.24
CA ASP A 108 11.27 3.92 -3.78
C ASP A 108 11.91 4.06 -2.39
N ALA A 109 12.30 5.27 -1.99
CA ALA A 109 12.76 5.57 -0.64
C ALA A 109 11.63 6.06 0.27
N LEU A 110 10.70 6.88 -0.27
CA LEU A 110 9.62 7.49 0.51
C LEU A 110 8.63 6.43 1.03
N LEU A 111 8.15 5.56 0.15
CA LEU A 111 7.10 4.60 0.52
C LEU A 111 7.53 3.64 1.63
N PRO A 112 8.68 2.93 1.54
CA PRO A 112 9.12 2.07 2.64
C PRO A 112 9.48 2.88 3.90
N ARG A 113 9.95 4.14 3.78
CA ARG A 113 10.24 5.01 4.93
C ARG A 113 8.95 5.35 5.70
N LEU A 114 7.86 5.71 5.02
CA LEU A 114 6.57 5.95 5.63
C LEU A 114 6.02 4.70 6.33
N MET A 115 6.04 3.55 5.64
CA MET A 115 5.58 2.28 6.22
C MET A 115 6.40 1.87 7.42
N SER A 116 7.74 2.00 7.38
CA SER A 116 8.60 1.69 8.53
C SER A 116 8.38 2.65 9.69
N GLY A 117 8.01 3.90 9.42
CA GLY A 117 7.62 4.88 10.42
C GLY A 117 6.54 4.32 11.34
N VAL A 118 5.49 3.75 10.75
CA VAL A 118 4.40 3.11 11.51
C VAL A 118 4.88 1.85 12.23
N TRP A 119 5.43 0.90 11.46
CA TRP A 119 5.53 -0.48 11.92
C TRP A 119 6.83 -0.80 12.66
N GLN A 120 7.90 -0.05 12.41
CA GLN A 120 9.22 -0.27 13.01
C GLN A 120 9.67 0.84 13.95
N ARG A 121 9.43 2.11 13.58
CA ARG A 121 9.96 3.27 14.29
C ARG A 121 8.99 3.89 15.29
N GLN A 122 7.74 3.44 15.31
CA GLN A 122 6.68 3.94 16.19
C GLN A 122 6.45 5.45 16.05
N GLU A 123 6.53 5.96 14.82
CA GLU A 123 6.30 7.35 14.48
C GLU A 123 4.83 7.61 14.16
N ASN A 124 4.35 8.81 14.48
CA ASN A 124 3.01 9.25 14.08
C ASN A 124 3.04 9.85 12.68
N ILE A 125 2.98 9.01 11.64
CA ILE A 125 2.94 9.51 10.25
C ILE A 125 1.60 10.16 9.84
N GLY A 126 0.63 10.27 10.76
CA GLY A 126 -0.54 11.16 10.60
C GLY A 126 -0.22 12.61 10.97
N ASP A 127 0.91 12.87 11.64
CA ASP A 127 1.33 14.21 12.04
C ASP A 127 2.10 14.91 10.90
N PRO A 128 1.64 16.08 10.42
CA PRO A 128 2.34 16.86 9.40
C PRO A 128 3.80 17.18 9.75
N ALA A 129 4.12 17.44 11.03
CA ALA A 129 5.49 17.73 11.46
C ALA A 129 6.40 16.51 11.30
N GLN A 130 5.89 15.31 11.60
CA GLN A 130 6.61 14.06 11.37
C GLN A 130 6.85 13.81 9.87
N LEU A 131 5.85 14.07 9.02
CA LEU A 131 5.99 13.93 7.57
C LEU A 131 7.00 14.93 6.98
N ALA A 132 7.00 16.19 7.47
CA ALA A 132 8.02 17.17 7.09
C ALA A 132 9.44 16.71 7.45
N GLY A 133 9.62 16.10 8.64
CA GLY A 133 10.87 15.51 9.07
C GLY A 133 11.33 14.36 8.16
N ILE A 134 10.40 13.51 7.71
CA ILE A 134 10.68 12.42 6.77
C ILE A 134 11.10 12.95 5.39
N LEU A 135 10.43 13.99 4.89
CA LEU A 135 10.84 14.63 3.63
C LEU A 135 12.27 15.19 3.73
N ALA A 136 12.57 15.89 4.82
CA ALA A 136 13.92 16.42 5.06
C ALA A 136 14.98 15.31 5.18
N GLU A 137 14.67 14.20 5.87
CA GLU A 137 15.53 13.01 5.98
C GLU A 137 15.89 12.44 4.60
N LEU A 138 14.92 12.45 3.68
CA LEU A 138 15.07 11.89 2.33
C LEU A 138 15.57 12.91 1.29
N GLY A 139 15.77 14.17 1.67
CA GLY A 139 16.14 15.25 0.75
C GLY A 139 15.05 15.58 -0.28
N LEU A 140 13.79 15.30 0.07
CA LEU A 140 12.63 15.63 -0.76
C LEU A 140 12.10 17.04 -0.46
N PRO A 141 11.51 17.73 -1.45
CA PRO A 141 10.98 19.09 -1.27
C PRO A 141 9.88 19.16 -0.20
N ALA A 142 9.94 20.15 0.69
CA ALA A 142 8.93 20.37 1.73
C ALA A 142 7.55 20.71 1.15
N GLU A 143 7.52 21.31 -0.02
CA GLU A 143 6.32 21.71 -0.79
C GLU A 143 5.43 20.51 -1.13
N LEU A 144 5.98 19.29 -1.14
CA LEU A 144 5.20 18.07 -1.33
C LEU A 144 4.15 17.88 -0.23
N LEU A 145 4.39 18.36 0.98
CA LEU A 145 3.43 18.26 2.08
C LEU A 145 2.24 19.21 1.86
N GLU A 146 2.49 20.43 1.39
CA GLU A 146 1.43 21.36 1.01
C GLU A 146 0.63 20.83 -0.18
N ALA A 147 1.32 20.30 -1.18
CA ALA A 147 0.67 19.64 -2.32
C ALA A 147 -0.21 18.48 -1.87
N ALA A 148 0.26 17.63 -0.95
CA ALA A 148 -0.50 16.51 -0.39
C ALA A 148 -1.79 16.97 0.32
N ALA A 149 -1.79 18.17 0.92
CA ALA A 149 -2.96 18.75 1.56
C ALA A 149 -3.98 19.39 0.59
N SER A 150 -3.60 19.59 -0.69
CA SER A 150 -4.45 20.26 -1.68
C SER A 150 -5.69 19.46 -2.07
N GLU A 151 -6.73 20.17 -2.58
CA GLU A 151 -7.92 19.53 -3.13
C GLU A 151 -7.62 18.68 -4.35
N SER A 152 -6.68 19.09 -5.21
CA SER A 152 -6.31 18.35 -6.41
C SER A 152 -5.73 16.97 -6.09
N ILE A 153 -4.84 16.87 -5.11
CA ILE A 153 -4.32 15.58 -4.64
C ILE A 153 -5.40 14.78 -3.90
N GLY A 154 -6.30 15.46 -3.16
CA GLY A 154 -7.48 14.84 -2.58
C GLY A 154 -8.37 14.17 -3.63
N ALA A 155 -8.65 14.85 -4.73
CA ALA A 155 -9.42 14.30 -5.85
C ALA A 155 -8.72 13.09 -6.51
N LEU A 156 -7.39 13.11 -6.63
CA LEU A 156 -6.64 11.94 -7.13
C LEU A 156 -6.72 10.74 -6.17
N TYR A 157 -6.71 10.99 -4.86
CA TYR A 157 -6.86 9.95 -3.85
C TYR A 157 -8.25 9.30 -3.92
N ASP A 158 -9.31 10.10 -4.13
CA ASP A 158 -10.67 9.59 -4.37
C ASP A 158 -10.77 8.85 -5.70
N ALA A 159 -10.12 9.35 -6.76
CA ALA A 159 -10.06 8.67 -8.05
C ALA A 159 -9.35 7.32 -7.96
N ASN A 160 -8.31 7.19 -7.13
CA ASN A 160 -7.65 5.91 -6.87
C ASN A 160 -8.63 4.90 -6.22
N ARG A 161 -9.49 5.35 -5.29
CA ARG A 161 -10.52 4.49 -4.71
C ARG A 161 -11.52 4.04 -5.76
N ALA A 162 -12.03 4.95 -6.60
CA ALA A 162 -12.94 4.60 -7.68
C ALA A 162 -12.31 3.59 -8.65
N ARG A 163 -11.04 3.80 -9.03
CA ARG A 163 -10.28 2.87 -9.85
C ARG A 163 -10.10 1.50 -9.20
N ALA A 164 -9.88 1.46 -7.87
CA ALA A 164 -9.79 0.20 -7.14
C ALA A 164 -11.10 -0.58 -7.21
N VAL A 165 -12.24 0.08 -7.02
CA VAL A 165 -13.57 -0.53 -7.12
C VAL A 165 -13.82 -1.05 -8.54
N GLU A 166 -13.52 -0.24 -9.57
CA GLU A 166 -13.65 -0.63 -10.98
C GLU A 166 -12.80 -1.85 -11.34
N ALA A 167 -11.63 -1.98 -10.71
CA ALA A 167 -10.71 -3.11 -10.93
C ALA A 167 -10.98 -4.30 -10.01
N ASP A 168 -12.10 -4.37 -9.30
CA ASP A 168 -12.43 -5.42 -8.32
C ASP A 168 -11.42 -5.55 -7.17
N VAL A 169 -10.70 -4.47 -6.85
CA VAL A 169 -9.80 -4.42 -5.69
C VAL A 169 -10.61 -4.11 -4.44
N PHE A 170 -10.50 -4.94 -3.41
CA PHE A 170 -11.26 -4.85 -2.16
C PHE A 170 -10.40 -4.82 -0.89
N GLY A 171 -9.09 -4.64 -1.02
CA GLY A 171 -8.17 -4.57 0.12
C GLY A 171 -6.74 -4.21 -0.25
N SER A 172 -5.88 -4.08 0.76
CA SER A 172 -4.49 -3.65 0.65
C SER A 172 -3.53 -4.66 1.26
N PRO A 173 -2.39 -4.97 0.61
CA PRO A 173 -2.04 -4.59 -0.76
C PRO A 173 -2.85 -5.36 -1.80
N ALA A 174 -3.02 -4.79 -2.99
CA ALA A 174 -3.46 -5.51 -4.18
C ALA A 174 -2.61 -5.09 -5.38
N TYR A 175 -2.33 -6.03 -6.25
CA TYR A 175 -1.54 -5.86 -7.45
C TYR A 175 -2.40 -6.26 -8.64
N VAL A 176 -2.58 -5.36 -9.62
CA VAL A 176 -3.38 -5.65 -10.80
C VAL A 176 -2.47 -5.75 -12.02
N LEU A 177 -2.45 -6.91 -12.63
CA LEU A 177 -1.65 -7.22 -13.81
C LEU A 177 -2.60 -7.59 -14.95
N ASP A 178 -2.67 -6.75 -16.00
CA ASP A 178 -3.51 -6.96 -17.17
C ASP A 178 -4.99 -7.25 -16.82
N GLY A 179 -5.52 -6.61 -15.76
CA GLY A 179 -6.87 -6.79 -15.24
C GLY A 179 -7.06 -7.92 -14.24
N GLU A 180 -6.05 -8.77 -13.99
CA GLU A 180 -6.11 -9.80 -12.96
C GLU A 180 -5.66 -9.25 -11.61
N VAL A 181 -6.48 -9.42 -10.57
CA VAL A 181 -6.21 -8.95 -9.21
C VAL A 181 -5.48 -10.02 -8.40
N PHE A 182 -4.33 -9.65 -7.82
CA PHE A 182 -3.60 -10.43 -6.83
C PHE A 182 -3.71 -9.70 -5.48
N TRP A 183 -4.68 -10.08 -4.66
CA TRP A 183 -4.91 -9.42 -3.38
C TRP A 183 -4.16 -10.10 -2.24
N GLY A 184 -3.37 -9.31 -1.54
CA GLY A 184 -2.61 -9.72 -0.36
C GLY A 184 -1.12 -9.92 -0.66
N GLN A 185 -0.30 -9.68 0.35
CA GLN A 185 1.15 -9.87 0.27
C GLN A 185 1.56 -11.35 0.05
N ASP A 186 0.66 -12.26 0.36
CA ASP A 186 0.79 -13.71 0.18
C ASP A 186 0.44 -14.18 -1.26
N ARG A 187 0.12 -13.24 -2.16
CA ARG A 187 -0.10 -13.50 -3.60
C ARG A 187 1.06 -13.05 -4.48
N ILE A 188 2.12 -12.49 -3.89
CA ILE A 188 3.30 -12.03 -4.63
C ILE A 188 3.96 -13.16 -5.42
N ASP A 189 4.04 -14.37 -4.86
CA ASP A 189 4.61 -15.53 -5.55
C ASP A 189 3.75 -15.99 -6.73
N LEU A 190 2.41 -15.83 -6.66
CA LEU A 190 1.51 -16.11 -7.77
C LEU A 190 1.64 -15.05 -8.88
N LEU A 191 1.79 -13.79 -8.51
CA LEU A 191 2.09 -12.69 -9.45
C LEU A 191 3.42 -12.95 -10.17
N ASP A 192 4.47 -13.31 -9.42
CA ASP A 192 5.78 -13.66 -9.98
C ASP A 192 5.70 -14.84 -10.97
N ALA A 193 4.94 -15.87 -10.60
CA ALA A 193 4.71 -17.02 -11.48
C ALA A 193 3.92 -16.64 -12.75
N ALA A 194 2.95 -15.74 -12.66
CA ALA A 194 2.20 -15.24 -13.81
C ALA A 194 3.10 -14.46 -14.77
N LEU A 195 3.97 -13.61 -14.23
CA LEU A 195 4.96 -12.83 -14.97
C LEU A 195 6.00 -13.74 -15.65
N THR A 196 6.55 -14.70 -14.90
CA THR A 196 7.57 -15.66 -15.40
C THR A 196 7.03 -16.50 -16.55
N LYS A 197 5.78 -16.98 -16.42
CA LYS A 197 5.12 -17.77 -17.46
C LYS A 197 4.61 -16.93 -18.62
N ASN A 198 4.59 -15.62 -18.48
CA ASN A 198 3.99 -14.68 -19.43
C ASN A 198 2.58 -15.15 -19.89
N ARG A 199 1.80 -15.68 -18.95
CA ARG A 199 0.47 -16.18 -19.25
C ARG A 199 -0.56 -15.05 -19.40
N ALA A 200 -1.63 -15.33 -20.11
CA ALA A 200 -2.82 -14.47 -20.13
C ALA A 200 -3.43 -14.35 -18.72
N PRO A 201 -4.11 -13.23 -18.40
CA PRO A 201 -4.80 -13.07 -17.14
C PRO A 201 -5.92 -14.10 -16.97
N PHE A 202 -6.14 -14.55 -15.76
CA PHE A 202 -7.36 -15.28 -15.43
C PHE A 202 -8.50 -14.29 -15.27
N THR A 203 -9.65 -14.64 -15.81
CA THR A 203 -10.88 -13.86 -15.69
C THR A 203 -11.92 -14.67 -14.91
N PRO A 204 -12.90 -14.01 -14.23
CA PRO A 204 -14.02 -14.74 -13.67
C PRO A 204 -14.66 -15.60 -14.76
N ALA A 205 -14.89 -16.88 -14.47
CA ALA A 205 -15.64 -17.72 -15.37
C ALA A 205 -17.09 -17.17 -15.48
N ALA A 206 -17.58 -17.05 -16.69
CA ALA A 206 -18.96 -16.63 -16.96
C ALA A 206 -19.97 -17.68 -16.46
#